data_33ddd5126cda1282defdb79e42dfe354
#
_entry.id   33ddd5126cda1282defdb79e42dfe354
#
_cell.length_a   1.000
_cell.length_b   1.000
_cell.length_c   1.000
_cell.angle_alpha   90.00
_cell.angle_beta   90.00
_cell.angle_gamma   90.00
#
_symmetry.space_group_name_H-M   'P 1'
#
loop_
_entity.id
_entity.type
_entity.pdbx_description
1 polymer ?
#
loop_
_entity_poly.entity_id
_entity_poly.type
_entity_poly.pdbx_seq_one_letter_code
_entity_poly.pdbx_strand_id
1 'polypeptide(L)'
;MQKLTVTFVIGANATGKSTFIKNHFSDNKAVILDVYDYQQKAYKEAGFNRQIPFGEAFKCLYKANDKLLTDIINILRQGKNIVVEQTLFKAKRRIAYTDKIRQAIENVNIHVYVMRPSDALWESYIAQRKLYGTLQSYKNIAAQIEFPNPSEGIDLIYEVADNNIQLKMD
;
A
#
# COMPACT_ATOMS: atom_id res chain seq x y z
N MET A 1 -4.11 -26.97 -5.33
CA MET A 1 -3.04 -25.96 -5.17
C MET A 1 -3.57 -24.83 -4.31
N GLN A 2 -2.82 -24.37 -3.32
CA GLN A 2 -3.23 -23.24 -2.49
C GLN A 2 -3.22 -21.96 -3.35
N LYS A 3 -4.32 -21.20 -3.31
CA LYS A 3 -4.43 -19.95 -4.06
C LYS A 3 -3.50 -18.89 -3.47
N LEU A 4 -2.67 -18.27 -4.30
CA LEU A 4 -1.75 -17.21 -3.86
C LEU A 4 -2.52 -15.96 -3.49
N THR A 5 -1.99 -15.19 -2.54
CA THR A 5 -2.63 -13.97 -2.07
C THR A 5 -1.70 -12.77 -2.15
N VAL A 6 -2.20 -11.68 -2.73
CA VAL A 6 -1.62 -10.34 -2.61
C VAL A 6 -2.50 -9.53 -1.67
N THR A 7 -1.90 -9.00 -0.62
CA THR A 7 -2.57 -8.14 0.34
C THR A 7 -2.04 -6.71 0.22
N PHE A 8 -2.86 -5.76 -0.15
CA PHE A 8 -2.53 -4.34 -0.11
C PHE A 8 -2.99 -3.73 1.21
N VAL A 9 -2.08 -3.12 1.95
CA VAL A 9 -2.40 -2.30 3.13
C VAL A 9 -2.28 -0.84 2.71
N ILE A 10 -3.40 -0.15 2.58
CA ILE A 10 -3.49 1.19 2.03
C ILE A 10 -3.97 2.22 3.05
N GLY A 11 -3.62 3.46 2.83
CA GLY A 11 -3.99 4.57 3.71
C GLY A 11 -3.02 5.74 3.60
N ALA A 12 -3.39 6.87 4.17
CA ALA A 12 -2.53 8.05 4.24
C ALA A 12 -1.26 7.79 5.09
N ASN A 13 -0.35 8.75 5.09
CA ASN A 13 0.84 8.66 5.95
C ASN A 13 0.44 8.66 7.43
N ALA A 14 1.24 7.99 8.24
CA ALA A 14 1.06 7.85 9.69
C ALA A 14 -0.27 7.20 10.14
N THR A 15 -0.96 6.46 9.27
CA THR A 15 -2.18 5.72 9.66
C THR A 15 -1.90 4.36 10.32
N GLY A 16 -0.64 4.03 10.58
CA GLY A 16 -0.26 2.78 11.26
C GLY A 16 -0.07 1.56 10.34
N LYS A 17 0.03 1.74 9.02
CA LYS A 17 0.20 0.62 8.06
C LYS A 17 1.34 -0.33 8.43
N SER A 18 2.54 0.20 8.62
CA SER A 18 3.73 -0.62 8.94
C SER A 18 3.57 -1.36 10.27
N THR A 19 2.96 -0.73 11.29
CA THR A 19 2.66 -1.36 12.58
C THR A 19 1.63 -2.48 12.40
N PHE A 20 0.57 -2.24 11.64
CA PHE A 20 -0.45 -3.24 11.32
C PHE A 20 0.17 -4.46 10.60
N ILE A 21 0.99 -4.22 9.57
CA ILE A 21 1.68 -5.27 8.83
C ILE A 21 2.57 -6.09 9.76
N LYS A 22 3.36 -5.44 10.60
CA LYS A 22 4.23 -6.11 11.58
C LYS A 22 3.43 -7.00 12.53
N ASN A 23 2.28 -6.55 13.00
CA ASN A 23 1.49 -7.29 13.98
C ASN A 23 0.69 -8.46 13.40
N HIS A 24 0.30 -8.39 12.12
CA HIS A 24 -0.62 -9.36 11.50
C HIS A 24 0.04 -10.26 10.44
N PHE A 25 1.21 -9.89 9.92
CA PHE A 25 1.87 -10.60 8.82
C PHE A 25 3.34 -10.94 9.09
N SER A 26 3.76 -10.96 10.37
CA SER A 26 5.16 -11.21 10.75
C SER A 26 5.56 -12.69 10.80
N ASP A 27 4.66 -13.61 10.47
CA ASP A 27 4.87 -15.06 10.55
C ASP A 27 5.73 -15.65 9.40
N ASN A 28 6.40 -14.80 8.64
CA ASN A 28 7.26 -15.16 7.49
C ASN A 28 6.57 -15.95 6.35
N LYS A 29 5.23 -16.00 6.34
CA LYS A 29 4.48 -16.69 5.27
C LYS A 29 4.25 -15.82 4.05
N ALA A 30 4.52 -14.53 4.14
CA ALA A 30 4.39 -13.57 3.04
C ALA A 30 5.64 -12.70 2.91
N VAL A 31 5.96 -12.31 1.68
CA VAL A 31 6.99 -11.31 1.41
C VAL A 31 6.37 -9.92 1.62
N ILE A 32 7.00 -9.11 2.45
CA ILE A 32 6.55 -7.73 2.72
C ILE A 32 7.29 -6.78 1.78
N LEU A 33 6.55 -5.95 1.07
CA LEU A 33 7.07 -4.91 0.18
C LEU A 33 6.52 -3.55 0.62
N ASP A 34 7.39 -2.54 0.71
CA ASP A 34 7.01 -1.15 1.00
C ASP A 34 7.32 -0.26 -0.20
N VAL A 35 6.33 0.42 -0.74
CA VAL A 35 6.49 1.35 -1.86
C VAL A 35 7.52 2.44 -1.56
N TYR A 36 7.66 2.84 -0.29
CA TYR A 36 8.63 3.85 0.11
C TYR A 36 10.07 3.43 -0.19
N ASP A 37 10.42 2.16 0.04
CA ASP A 37 11.75 1.64 -0.27
C ASP A 37 12.05 1.72 -1.78
N TYR A 38 11.07 1.42 -2.62
CA TYR A 38 11.19 1.56 -4.07
C TYR A 38 11.35 3.02 -4.49
N GLN A 39 10.64 3.94 -3.85
CA GLN A 39 10.75 5.37 -4.10
C GLN A 39 12.13 5.89 -3.72
N GLN A 40 12.63 5.56 -2.53
CA GLN A 40 13.96 5.95 -2.08
C GLN A 40 15.05 5.42 -3.00
N LYS A 41 14.93 4.19 -3.45
CA LYS A 41 15.86 3.60 -4.41
C LYS A 41 15.84 4.33 -5.75
N ALA A 42 14.65 4.63 -6.28
CA ALA A 42 14.50 5.38 -7.54
C ALA A 42 15.09 6.79 -7.44
N TYR A 43 14.92 7.48 -6.32
CA TYR A 43 15.51 8.79 -6.07
C TYR A 43 17.05 8.72 -6.03
N LYS A 44 17.60 7.74 -5.31
CA LYS A 44 19.04 7.53 -5.22
C LYS A 44 19.66 7.21 -6.59
N GLU A 45 19.03 6.34 -7.36
CA GLU A 45 19.48 5.99 -8.73
C GLU A 45 19.45 7.19 -9.68
N ALA A 46 18.51 8.12 -9.47
CA ALA A 46 18.43 9.38 -10.22
C ALA A 46 19.41 10.47 -9.72
N GLY A 47 20.24 10.17 -8.69
CA GLY A 47 21.23 11.10 -8.15
C GLY A 47 20.67 12.11 -7.14
N PHE A 48 19.44 11.93 -6.64
CA PHE A 48 18.83 12.86 -5.70
C PHE A 48 18.98 12.38 -4.25
N ASN A 49 19.67 13.17 -3.42
CA ASN A 49 19.90 12.85 -2.02
C ASN A 49 19.01 13.65 -1.03
N ARG A 50 18.54 14.85 -1.38
CA ARG A 50 17.80 15.73 -0.45
C ARG A 50 16.69 16.56 -1.10
N GLN A 51 16.91 17.13 -2.27
CA GLN A 51 15.91 17.94 -2.97
C GLN A 51 15.70 17.39 -4.37
N ILE A 52 14.44 17.10 -4.70
CA ILE A 52 14.07 16.51 -5.97
C ILE A 52 13.18 17.52 -6.70
N PRO A 53 13.56 17.97 -7.91
CA PRO A 53 12.68 18.79 -8.72
C PRO A 53 11.34 18.09 -8.96
N PHE A 54 10.23 18.83 -8.89
CA PHE A 54 8.88 18.28 -8.93
C PHE A 54 8.64 17.30 -10.11
N GLY A 55 9.07 17.69 -11.31
CA GLY A 55 8.97 16.83 -12.50
C GLY A 55 9.76 15.53 -12.42
N GLU A 56 10.96 15.57 -11.84
CA GLU A 56 11.81 14.39 -11.65
C GLU A 56 11.25 13.48 -10.54
N ALA A 57 10.66 14.06 -9.49
CA ALA A 57 9.97 13.28 -8.45
C ALA A 57 8.87 12.41 -9.04
N PHE A 58 8.06 12.93 -9.96
CA PHE A 58 7.03 12.13 -10.65
C PHE A 58 7.61 10.99 -11.46
N LYS A 59 8.68 11.23 -12.25
CA LYS A 59 9.35 10.17 -13.01
C LYS A 59 9.87 9.05 -12.09
N CYS A 60 10.49 9.41 -10.98
CA CYS A 60 10.96 8.44 -9.99
C CYS A 60 9.80 7.65 -9.36
N LEU A 61 8.67 8.30 -9.05
CA LEU A 61 7.49 7.64 -8.51
C LEU A 61 6.87 6.64 -9.51
N TYR A 62 6.80 6.99 -10.79
CA TYR A 62 6.36 6.05 -11.84
C TYR A 62 7.29 4.84 -11.94
N LYS A 63 8.60 5.07 -12.04
CA LYS A 63 9.62 4.01 -12.08
C LYS A 63 9.54 3.09 -10.86
N ALA A 64 9.39 3.66 -9.67
CA ALA A 64 9.25 2.91 -8.42
C ALA A 64 8.00 2.01 -8.43
N ASN A 65 6.86 2.53 -8.87
CA ASN A 65 5.63 1.76 -8.95
C ASN A 65 5.69 0.64 -10.00
N ASP A 66 6.29 0.89 -11.16
CA ASP A 66 6.46 -0.14 -12.20
C ASP A 66 7.39 -1.25 -11.72
N LYS A 67 8.47 -0.91 -11.03
CA LYS A 67 9.38 -1.88 -10.42
C LYS A 67 8.69 -2.69 -9.33
N LEU A 68 7.95 -2.05 -8.43
CA LEU A 68 7.18 -2.70 -7.39
C LEU A 68 6.20 -3.73 -8.00
N LEU A 69 5.43 -3.33 -9.01
CA LEU A 69 4.48 -4.23 -9.67
C LEU A 69 5.18 -5.41 -10.34
N THR A 70 6.32 -5.18 -10.98
CA THR A 70 7.15 -6.24 -11.56
C THR A 70 7.61 -7.23 -10.50
N ASP A 71 8.06 -6.76 -9.35
CA ASP A 71 8.53 -7.60 -8.27
C ASP A 71 7.38 -8.38 -7.60
N ILE A 72 6.19 -7.76 -7.44
CA ILE A 72 4.97 -8.46 -7.02
C ILE A 72 4.71 -9.67 -7.92
N ILE A 73 4.68 -9.48 -9.23
CA ILE A 73 4.41 -10.56 -10.20
C ILE A 73 5.49 -11.65 -10.13
N ASN A 74 6.77 -11.27 -10.05
CA ASN A 74 7.88 -12.23 -9.97
C ASN A 74 7.86 -13.06 -8.68
N ILE A 75 7.51 -12.45 -7.53
CA ILE A 75 7.41 -13.16 -6.25
C ILE A 75 6.22 -14.12 -6.25
N LEU A 76 5.08 -13.70 -6.82
CA LEU A 76 3.93 -14.59 -6.99
C LEU A 76 4.27 -15.80 -7.88
N ARG A 77 5.02 -15.60 -8.97
CA ARG A 77 5.50 -16.70 -9.83
C ARG A 77 6.39 -17.68 -9.09
N GLN A 78 7.05 -17.26 -8.01
CA GLN A 78 7.80 -18.12 -7.10
C GLN A 78 6.92 -18.88 -6.09
N GLY A 79 5.59 -18.72 -6.16
CA GLY A 79 4.65 -19.38 -5.26
C GLY A 79 4.57 -18.76 -3.86
N LYS A 80 4.93 -17.49 -3.70
CA LYS A 80 4.94 -16.79 -2.40
C LYS A 80 3.80 -15.79 -2.31
N ASN A 81 3.15 -15.73 -1.15
CA ASN A 81 2.21 -14.66 -0.80
C ASN A 81 2.93 -13.33 -0.57
N ILE A 82 2.22 -12.22 -0.76
CA ILE A 82 2.80 -10.88 -0.65
C ILE A 82 1.90 -9.97 0.18
N VAL A 83 2.51 -9.13 0.99
CA VAL A 83 1.89 -7.97 1.63
C VAL A 83 2.57 -6.72 1.12
N VAL A 84 1.79 -5.75 0.63
CA VAL A 84 2.30 -4.51 0.04
C VAL A 84 1.81 -3.32 0.85
N GLU A 85 2.73 -2.57 1.44
CA GLU A 85 2.43 -1.26 1.99
C GLU A 85 2.39 -0.23 0.86
N GLN A 86 1.22 0.43 0.66
CA GLN A 86 1.02 1.33 -0.46
C GLN A 86 0.00 2.42 -0.11
N THR A 87 0.00 3.52 -0.84
CA THR A 87 -1.03 4.57 -0.68
C THR A 87 -2.27 4.30 -1.52
N LEU A 88 -2.15 3.99 -2.79
CA LEU A 88 -3.21 3.58 -3.74
C LEU A 88 -4.55 4.33 -3.59
N PHE A 89 -4.51 5.66 -3.58
CA PHE A 89 -5.67 6.50 -3.30
C PHE A 89 -6.77 6.42 -4.36
N LYS A 90 -6.42 6.21 -5.62
CA LYS A 90 -7.34 6.27 -6.76
C LYS A 90 -7.71 4.89 -7.29
N ALA A 91 -9.02 4.67 -7.53
CA ALA A 91 -9.54 3.44 -8.10
C ALA A 91 -8.84 3.06 -9.40
N LYS A 92 -8.66 4.02 -10.32
CA LYS A 92 -7.95 3.80 -11.59
C LYS A 92 -6.56 3.17 -11.40
N ARG A 93 -5.85 3.55 -10.33
CA ARG A 93 -4.52 3.01 -10.04
C ARG A 93 -4.60 1.60 -9.48
N ARG A 94 -5.57 1.33 -8.61
CA ARG A 94 -5.81 -0.02 -8.07
C ARG A 94 -6.22 -0.98 -9.18
N ILE A 95 -7.13 -0.58 -10.07
CA ILE A 95 -7.53 -1.37 -11.24
C ILE A 95 -6.31 -1.72 -12.10
N ALA A 96 -5.43 -0.75 -12.39
CA ALA A 96 -4.23 -1.03 -13.17
C ALA A 96 -3.30 -2.07 -12.51
N TYR A 97 -3.23 -2.11 -11.17
CA TYR A 97 -2.48 -3.13 -10.43
C TYR A 97 -3.18 -4.49 -10.48
N THR A 98 -4.46 -4.54 -10.15
CA THR A 98 -5.24 -5.78 -10.11
C THR A 98 -5.30 -6.45 -11.47
N ASP A 99 -5.53 -5.69 -12.53
CA ASP A 99 -5.56 -6.19 -13.91
C ASP A 99 -4.23 -6.82 -14.31
N LYS A 100 -3.11 -6.13 -14.11
CA LYS A 100 -1.78 -6.65 -14.47
C LYS A 100 -1.41 -7.89 -13.64
N ILE A 101 -1.77 -7.93 -12.36
CA ILE A 101 -1.53 -9.09 -11.52
C ILE A 101 -2.37 -10.28 -12.01
N ARG A 102 -3.67 -10.09 -12.28
CA ARG A 102 -4.57 -11.15 -12.75
C ARG A 102 -4.21 -11.66 -14.15
N GLN A 103 -3.73 -10.77 -15.04
CA GLN A 103 -3.23 -11.17 -16.36
C GLN A 103 -1.96 -12.03 -16.27
N ALA A 104 -1.11 -11.78 -15.27
CA ALA A 104 0.17 -12.47 -15.12
C ALA A 104 0.09 -13.76 -14.27
N ILE A 105 -0.89 -13.85 -13.37
CA ILE A 105 -1.04 -14.92 -12.38
C ILE A 105 -2.49 -15.41 -12.39
N GLU A 106 -2.68 -16.61 -12.87
CA GLU A 106 -3.96 -17.30 -12.76
C GLU A 106 -4.25 -17.67 -11.29
N ASN A 107 -5.49 -17.58 -10.85
CA ASN A 107 -5.91 -17.98 -9.51
C ASN A 107 -5.20 -17.24 -8.35
N VAL A 108 -5.11 -15.92 -8.41
CA VAL A 108 -4.63 -15.06 -7.32
C VAL A 108 -5.81 -14.43 -6.55
N ASN A 109 -5.71 -14.40 -5.21
CA ASN A 109 -6.58 -13.59 -4.36
C ASN A 109 -5.96 -12.20 -4.18
N ILE A 110 -6.78 -11.16 -4.25
CA ILE A 110 -6.36 -9.78 -4.00
C ILE A 110 -7.20 -9.23 -2.85
N HIS A 111 -6.53 -8.96 -1.72
CA HIS A 111 -7.15 -8.40 -0.52
C HIS A 111 -6.67 -6.97 -0.31
N VAL A 112 -7.55 -6.10 0.19
CA VAL A 112 -7.22 -4.72 0.54
C VAL A 112 -7.63 -4.42 1.96
N TYR A 113 -6.69 -3.90 2.75
CA TYR A 113 -6.93 -3.35 4.09
C TYR A 113 -6.80 -1.83 4.03
N VAL A 114 -7.89 -1.12 4.32
CA VAL A 114 -7.94 0.35 4.33
C VAL A 114 -7.76 0.84 5.76
N MET A 115 -6.65 1.50 6.03
CA MET A 115 -6.33 2.03 7.36
C MET A 115 -7.07 3.33 7.64
N ARG A 116 -7.90 3.33 8.68
CA ARG A 116 -8.68 4.48 9.16
C ARG A 116 -8.61 4.59 10.70
N PRO A 117 -7.45 4.99 11.25
CA PRO A 117 -7.31 5.14 12.69
C PRO A 117 -8.24 6.24 13.23
N SER A 118 -8.59 6.15 14.53
CA SER A 118 -9.20 7.27 15.24
C SER A 118 -8.28 8.49 15.26
N ASP A 119 -8.84 9.67 15.45
CA ASP A 119 -8.06 10.92 15.51
C ASP A 119 -6.96 10.85 16.58
N ALA A 120 -7.28 10.33 17.77
CA ALA A 120 -6.33 10.21 18.87
C ALA A 120 -5.15 9.28 18.54
N LEU A 121 -5.43 8.13 17.94
CA LEU A 121 -4.37 7.19 17.54
C LEU A 121 -3.52 7.78 16.41
N TRP A 122 -4.14 8.46 15.45
CA TRP A 122 -3.42 9.09 14.34
C TRP A 122 -2.50 10.23 14.82
N GLU A 123 -2.99 11.09 15.74
CA GLU A 123 -2.15 12.12 16.37
C GLU A 123 -0.94 11.51 17.08
N SER A 124 -1.13 10.41 17.79
CA SER A 124 -0.03 9.71 18.44
C SER A 124 1.03 9.22 17.45
N TYR A 125 0.62 8.68 16.31
CA TYR A 125 1.54 8.24 15.25
C TYR A 125 2.28 9.40 14.58
N ILE A 126 1.60 10.53 14.37
CA ILE A 126 2.22 11.76 13.82
C ILE A 126 3.30 12.26 14.79
N ALA A 127 2.98 12.33 16.08
CA ALA A 127 3.90 12.77 17.12
C ALA A 127 5.12 11.83 17.27
N GLN A 128 4.91 10.52 17.32
CA GLN A 128 5.98 9.52 17.44
C GLN A 128 6.96 9.59 16.27
N ARG A 129 6.48 9.82 15.06
CA ARG A 129 7.31 9.93 13.86
C ARG A 129 7.92 11.30 13.65
N LYS A 130 7.63 12.27 14.50
CA LYS A 130 8.08 13.68 14.38
C LYS A 130 7.76 14.25 13.00
N LEU A 131 6.59 13.91 12.47
CA LEU A 131 6.17 14.37 11.15
C LEU A 131 5.72 15.83 11.19
N TYR A 132 6.02 16.55 10.12
CA TYR A 132 5.51 17.91 9.95
C TYR A 132 4.05 17.89 9.51
N GLY A 133 3.26 18.82 10.03
CA GLY A 133 1.86 18.98 9.69
C GLY A 133 0.93 18.71 10.88
N THR A 134 -0.33 19.05 10.69
CA THR A 134 -1.40 18.84 11.67
C THR A 134 -2.21 17.60 11.30
N LEU A 135 -2.95 17.02 12.26
CA LEU A 135 -3.90 15.95 11.96
C LEU A 135 -4.82 16.34 10.80
N GLN A 136 -5.32 17.59 10.77
CA GLN A 136 -6.20 18.05 9.71
C GLN A 136 -5.54 18.00 8.32
N SER A 137 -4.24 18.31 8.20
CA SER A 137 -3.53 18.20 6.92
C SER A 137 -3.46 16.75 6.42
N TYR A 138 -3.26 15.78 7.32
CA TYR A 138 -3.28 14.36 6.97
C TYR A 138 -4.68 13.85 6.64
N LYS A 139 -5.72 14.34 7.34
CA LYS A 139 -7.13 14.03 7.02
C LYS A 139 -7.52 14.54 5.64
N ASN A 140 -7.06 15.72 5.25
CA ASN A 140 -7.30 16.27 3.91
C ASN A 140 -6.66 15.40 2.81
N ILE A 141 -5.49 14.83 3.06
CA ILE A 141 -4.86 13.88 2.15
C ILE A 141 -5.67 12.57 2.11
N ALA A 142 -6.07 12.05 3.27
CA ALA A 142 -6.86 10.82 3.36
C ALA A 142 -8.23 10.95 2.70
N ALA A 143 -8.83 12.13 2.71
CA ALA A 143 -10.11 12.41 2.03
C ALA A 143 -10.04 12.22 0.50
N GLN A 144 -8.83 12.18 -0.08
CA GLN A 144 -8.63 11.90 -1.50
C GLN A 144 -8.68 10.40 -1.83
N ILE A 145 -8.73 9.53 -0.82
CA ILE A 145 -8.81 8.08 -1.01
C ILE A 145 -10.23 7.73 -1.47
N GLU A 146 -10.35 7.27 -2.69
CA GLU A 146 -11.56 6.61 -3.17
C GLU A 146 -11.64 5.24 -2.51
N PHE A 147 -12.72 4.97 -1.77
CA PHE A 147 -12.86 3.68 -1.07
C PHE A 147 -12.89 2.54 -2.10
N PRO A 148 -12.10 1.47 -1.90
CA PRO A 148 -12.07 0.33 -2.81
C PRO A 148 -13.43 -0.35 -2.95
N ASN A 149 -13.68 -0.96 -4.09
CA ASN A 149 -14.86 -1.78 -4.32
C ASN A 149 -14.52 -3.04 -5.15
N PRO A 150 -15.36 -4.10 -5.12
CA PRO A 150 -15.09 -5.36 -5.81
C PRO A 150 -14.92 -5.22 -7.32
N SER A 151 -15.58 -4.23 -7.96
CA SER A 151 -15.47 -4.02 -9.41
C SER A 151 -14.05 -3.62 -9.85
N GLU A 152 -13.17 -3.32 -8.92
CA GLU A 152 -11.75 -3.07 -9.16
C GLU A 152 -10.92 -4.36 -9.28
N GLY A 153 -11.55 -5.53 -9.27
CA GLY A 153 -10.87 -6.83 -9.29
C GLY A 153 -10.29 -7.22 -7.92
N ILE A 154 -10.87 -6.72 -6.83
CA ILE A 154 -10.50 -7.03 -5.45
C ILE A 154 -11.45 -8.08 -4.90
N ASP A 155 -10.92 -9.13 -4.26
CA ASP A 155 -11.73 -10.23 -3.71
C ASP A 155 -12.27 -9.92 -2.30
N LEU A 156 -11.44 -9.31 -1.43
CA LEU A 156 -11.86 -8.96 -0.07
C LEU A 156 -11.39 -7.56 0.30
N ILE A 157 -12.29 -6.79 0.89
CA ILE A 157 -12.02 -5.42 1.34
C ILE A 157 -12.28 -5.31 2.84
N TYR A 158 -11.28 -4.92 3.59
CA TYR A 158 -11.34 -4.69 5.03
C TYR A 158 -11.09 -3.23 5.36
N GLU A 159 -11.81 -2.71 6.33
CA GLU A 159 -11.49 -1.46 6.99
C GLU A 159 -10.83 -1.75 8.33
N VAL A 160 -9.74 -1.06 8.64
CA VAL A 160 -9.01 -1.19 9.90
C VAL A 160 -9.13 0.12 10.65
N ALA A 161 -9.95 0.11 11.69
CA ALA A 161 -10.12 1.22 12.62
C ALA A 161 -9.49 0.85 13.97
N ASP A 162 -8.36 1.46 14.27
CA ASP A 162 -7.53 1.12 15.43
C ASP A 162 -7.15 -0.38 15.42
N ASN A 163 -7.63 -1.17 16.38
CA ASN A 163 -7.39 -2.62 16.43
C ASN A 163 -8.57 -3.44 15.90
N ASN A 164 -9.58 -2.78 15.32
CA ASN A 164 -10.77 -3.45 14.81
C ASN A 164 -10.67 -3.63 13.30
N ILE A 165 -10.73 -4.87 12.83
CA ILE A 165 -10.74 -5.24 11.42
C ILE A 165 -12.16 -5.62 11.04
N GLN A 166 -12.77 -4.90 10.12
CA GLN A 166 -14.11 -5.14 9.63
C GLN A 166 -14.09 -5.50 8.15
N LEU A 167 -14.63 -6.66 7.80
CA LEU A 167 -14.92 -6.98 6.40
C LEU A 167 -16.01 -6.04 5.91
N LYS A 168 -15.75 -5.35 4.81
CA LYS A 168 -16.69 -4.41 4.20
C LYS A 168 -17.36 -5.01 2.95
N MET A 169 -16.58 -5.73 2.17
CA MET A 169 -17.05 -6.35 0.91
C MET A 169 -16.28 -7.63 0.63
N ASP A 170 -16.99 -8.59 0.12
CA ASP A 170 -16.56 -9.88 -0.42
C ASP A 170 -17.17 -10.11 -1.82
#